data_1490f9cbe3508ab84f04e328bc424362
#
_entry.id   1490f9cbe3508ab84f04e328bc424362
#
_cell.length_a   1.000
_cell.length_b   1.000
_cell.length_c   1.000
_cell.angle_alpha   90.00
_cell.angle_beta   90.00
_cell.angle_gamma   90.00
#
_symmetry.space_group_name_H-M   'P 1'
#
loop_
_entity.id
_entity.type
_entity.pdbx_description
1 polymer ?
#
loop_
_entity_poly.entity_id
_entity_poly.type
_entity_poly.pdbx_seq_one_letter_code
_entity_poly.pdbx_strand_id
1 'polypeptide(L)'
;ASLVSQQPGAMFTIAGMVPFIPYFLGQETPPYRRATSVQKCIRTNDIDNVGITTRHGTFFQMNGNFSFGDYFKEGAISYAWGLLTGSREEGGYGLDGDRLWMTIWEEDQVSLDYWTREIGVPAERIQLLPFKDISWSTGQPGPAGSCCEIHYDRGPAYGPDGGPAVDTQGDRFLEIWNLVFDEFLCGEGKGHDFELLGKLDQTAIDTGAGLERLAFIMQDKPNMY
;
A
#
# COMPACT_ATOMS: atom_id res chain seq x y z
N ALA A 1 -11.21 -9.14 9.45
CA ALA A 1 -10.54 -10.36 9.89
C ALA A 1 -10.06 -10.21 11.33
N SER A 2 -9.64 -11.33 11.97
CA SER A 2 -9.18 -11.33 13.38
C SER A 2 -7.92 -10.50 13.58
N LEU A 3 -7.83 -9.81 14.71
CA LEU A 3 -6.64 -9.08 15.12
C LEU A 3 -5.52 -10.01 15.64
N VAL A 4 -5.91 -11.12 16.24
CA VAL A 4 -4.95 -12.12 16.76
C VAL A 4 -4.34 -12.87 15.58
N SER A 5 -3.03 -12.78 15.46
CA SER A 5 -2.28 -13.47 14.39
C SER A 5 -2.31 -14.98 14.59
N GLN A 6 -2.39 -15.71 13.50
CA GLN A 6 -2.16 -17.16 13.48
C GLN A 6 -0.72 -17.51 13.03
N GLN A 7 0.07 -16.51 12.68
CA GLN A 7 1.44 -16.70 12.25
C GLN A 7 2.37 -16.87 13.47
N PRO A 8 3.30 -17.84 13.43
CA PRO A 8 4.29 -18.02 14.48
C PRO A 8 5.10 -16.73 14.72
N GLY A 9 5.31 -16.39 15.99
CA GLY A 9 6.13 -15.23 16.38
C GLY A 9 5.42 -13.88 16.36
N ALA A 10 4.18 -13.79 15.87
CA ALA A 10 3.40 -12.55 15.86
C ALA A 10 2.19 -12.63 16.80
N MET A 11 2.10 -11.73 17.78
CA MET A 11 0.95 -11.66 18.68
C MET A 11 -0.27 -11.04 17.97
N PHE A 12 -0.05 -10.00 17.18
CA PHE A 12 -1.09 -9.28 16.45
C PHE A 12 -0.79 -9.23 14.96
N THR A 13 -1.85 -9.10 14.17
CA THR A 13 -1.74 -8.86 12.72
C THR A 13 -1.34 -7.41 12.47
N ILE A 14 -0.29 -7.20 11.68
CA ILE A 14 0.29 -5.87 11.39
C ILE A 14 -0.08 -5.35 10.00
N ALA A 15 -0.55 -6.22 9.11
CA ALA A 15 -0.91 -5.89 7.73
C ALA A 15 -1.96 -6.88 7.18
N GLY A 16 -2.65 -6.48 6.13
CA GLY A 16 -3.69 -7.28 5.48
C GLY A 16 -3.19 -8.60 4.91
N MET A 17 -1.95 -8.65 4.46
CA MET A 17 -1.34 -9.81 3.83
C MET A 17 -0.94 -10.93 4.81
N VAL A 18 -0.78 -10.62 6.09
CA VAL A 18 -0.25 -11.59 7.10
C VAL A 18 -0.98 -12.94 7.08
N PRO A 19 -2.32 -13.02 7.01
CA PRO A 19 -3.01 -14.30 6.92
C PRO A 19 -2.74 -15.09 5.63
N PHE A 20 -2.19 -14.46 4.61
CA PHE A 20 -1.95 -15.04 3.27
C PHE A 20 -0.48 -15.41 3.01
N ILE A 21 0.42 -15.18 3.97
CA ILE A 21 1.86 -15.52 3.84
C ILE A 21 2.09 -16.95 3.32
N PRO A 22 1.41 -18.00 3.80
CA PRO A 22 1.61 -19.34 3.28
C PRO A 22 1.31 -19.49 1.79
N TYR A 23 0.34 -18.70 1.28
CA TYR A 23 -0.01 -18.69 -0.14
C TYR A 23 1.02 -17.96 -0.99
N PHE A 24 1.55 -16.84 -0.51
CA PHE A 24 2.63 -16.11 -1.19
C PHE A 24 3.91 -16.91 -1.29
N LEU A 25 4.22 -17.71 -0.27
CA LEU A 25 5.39 -18.59 -0.22
C LEU A 25 5.19 -19.95 -0.90
N GLY A 26 4.01 -20.22 -1.46
CA GLY A 26 3.70 -21.52 -2.07
C GLY A 26 3.66 -22.69 -1.07
N GLN A 27 3.62 -22.42 0.23
CA GLN A 27 3.53 -23.43 1.29
C GLN A 27 2.15 -24.10 1.34
N GLU A 28 1.13 -23.34 0.96
CA GLU A 28 -0.25 -23.80 0.83
C GLU A 28 -0.83 -23.35 -0.48
N THR A 29 -1.71 -24.18 -1.06
CA THR A 29 -2.47 -23.79 -2.26
C THR A 29 -3.66 -22.93 -1.84
N PRO A 30 -3.78 -21.68 -2.31
CA PRO A 30 -4.94 -20.85 -1.99
C PRO A 30 -6.22 -21.46 -2.57
N PRO A 31 -7.35 -21.43 -1.83
CA PRO A 31 -8.63 -21.92 -2.32
C PRO A 31 -9.26 -21.00 -3.39
N TYR A 32 -8.65 -19.87 -3.65
CA TYR A 32 -9.04 -18.85 -4.63
C TYR A 32 -7.78 -18.15 -5.16
N ARG A 33 -7.85 -17.63 -6.37
CA ARG A 33 -6.72 -16.90 -6.99
C ARG A 33 -6.71 -15.41 -6.66
N ARG A 34 -7.83 -14.88 -6.18
CA ARG A 34 -8.02 -13.47 -5.78
C ARG A 34 -8.74 -13.41 -4.46
N ALA A 35 -8.37 -12.44 -3.64
CA ALA A 35 -9.04 -12.19 -2.38
C ALA A 35 -9.18 -10.69 -2.12
N THR A 36 -10.16 -10.33 -1.30
CA THR A 36 -10.24 -9.02 -0.66
C THR A 36 -10.52 -9.21 0.82
N SER A 37 -10.01 -8.31 1.64
CA SER A 37 -10.30 -8.34 3.06
C SER A 37 -10.28 -6.95 3.69
N VAL A 38 -10.96 -6.84 4.83
CA VAL A 38 -10.78 -5.76 5.80
C VAL A 38 -10.15 -6.38 7.04
N GLN A 39 -8.88 -6.05 7.28
CA GLN A 39 -8.06 -6.63 8.34
C GLN A 39 -7.87 -5.63 9.48
N LYS A 40 -8.20 -6.04 10.70
CA LYS A 40 -7.83 -5.31 11.91
C LYS A 40 -6.33 -5.45 12.15
N CYS A 41 -5.65 -4.33 12.34
CA CYS A 41 -4.20 -4.28 12.49
C CYS A 41 -3.81 -3.52 13.76
N ILE A 42 -2.68 -3.93 14.35
CA ILE A 42 -1.98 -3.17 15.38
C ILE A 42 -0.52 -2.99 14.97
N ARG A 43 -0.04 -1.73 14.98
CA ARG A 43 1.37 -1.36 14.82
C ARG A 43 1.82 -0.55 16.03
N THR A 44 2.58 -1.18 16.91
CA THR A 44 3.06 -0.54 18.15
C THR A 44 4.27 0.35 17.92
N ASN A 45 5.01 0.13 16.83
CA ASN A 45 6.14 0.97 16.41
C ASN A 45 5.72 2.39 16.03
N ASP A 46 4.45 2.62 15.71
CA ASP A 46 3.92 3.93 15.34
C ASP A 46 3.40 4.75 16.55
N ILE A 47 3.54 4.22 17.77
CA ILE A 47 2.95 4.83 18.98
C ILE A 47 3.44 6.27 19.22
N ASP A 48 4.69 6.57 18.89
CA ASP A 48 5.26 7.91 19.06
C ASP A 48 4.69 8.93 18.06
N ASN A 49 4.02 8.47 16.99
CA ASN A 49 3.38 9.29 15.98
C ASN A 49 1.88 9.49 16.23
N VAL A 50 1.28 8.67 17.11
CA VAL A 50 -0.16 8.73 17.42
C VAL A 50 -0.49 10.01 18.18
N GLY A 51 -1.46 10.76 17.66
CA GLY A 51 -1.85 12.07 18.22
C GLY A 51 -0.92 13.22 17.82
N ILE A 52 0.18 12.96 17.10
CA ILE A 52 1.09 13.97 16.56
C ILE A 52 0.80 14.17 15.07
N THR A 53 0.79 13.10 14.30
CA THR A 53 0.41 13.15 12.88
C THR A 53 -1.09 13.02 12.70
N THR A 54 -1.59 13.38 11.54
CA THR A 54 -3.02 13.29 11.21
C THR A 54 -3.47 11.87 10.86
N ARG A 55 -2.52 10.92 10.67
CA ARG A 55 -2.73 9.65 9.96
C ARG A 55 -2.28 8.38 10.67
N HIS A 56 -1.61 8.46 11.82
CA HIS A 56 -1.14 7.29 12.56
C HIS A 56 -2.09 6.92 13.70
N GLY A 57 -2.50 5.66 13.72
CA GLY A 57 -3.22 5.04 14.82
C GLY A 57 -2.53 3.74 15.20
N THR A 58 -2.45 3.41 16.50
CA THR A 58 -1.93 2.12 16.95
C THR A 58 -2.79 0.97 16.43
N PHE A 59 -4.11 1.10 16.57
CA PHE A 59 -5.12 0.23 15.96
C PHE A 59 -5.70 0.92 14.72
N PHE A 60 -5.83 0.16 13.63
CA PHE A 60 -6.47 0.61 12.40
C PHE A 60 -7.01 -0.58 11.59
N GLN A 61 -7.79 -0.29 10.58
CA GLN A 61 -8.29 -1.28 9.65
C GLN A 61 -7.65 -1.08 8.27
N MET A 62 -7.21 -2.18 7.67
CA MET A 62 -6.57 -2.18 6.37
C MET A 62 -7.47 -2.89 5.37
N ASN A 63 -7.94 -2.16 4.37
CA ASN A 63 -8.58 -2.76 3.19
C ASN A 63 -7.48 -3.28 2.28
N GLY A 64 -7.64 -4.50 1.77
CA GLY A 64 -6.67 -5.10 0.88
C GLY A 64 -7.31 -5.89 -0.23
N ASN A 65 -6.62 -5.95 -1.36
CA ASN A 65 -6.88 -6.89 -2.43
C ASN A 65 -5.59 -7.64 -2.77
N PHE A 66 -5.74 -8.91 -3.05
CA PHE A 66 -4.64 -9.86 -3.15
C PHE A 66 -4.78 -10.69 -4.42
N SER A 67 -3.63 -11.00 -5.04
CA SER A 67 -3.56 -11.90 -6.19
C SER A 67 -2.49 -12.95 -5.96
N PHE A 68 -2.86 -14.21 -6.15
CA PHE A 68 -1.97 -15.36 -6.04
C PHE A 68 -1.71 -15.91 -7.46
N GLY A 69 -0.79 -15.22 -8.19
CA GLY A 69 -0.44 -15.55 -9.56
C GLY A 69 -1.59 -15.39 -10.58
N ASP A 70 -2.46 -14.44 -10.38
CA ASP A 70 -3.54 -14.16 -11.33
C ASP A 70 -3.31 -12.80 -12.03
N TYR A 71 -3.68 -11.68 -11.43
CA TYR A 71 -3.27 -10.36 -11.93
C TYR A 71 -1.99 -9.90 -11.24
N PHE A 72 -1.27 -8.99 -11.90
CA PHE A 72 -0.05 -8.38 -11.34
C PHE A 72 -0.14 -6.85 -11.41
N LYS A 73 0.94 -6.13 -11.69
CA LYS A 73 1.05 -4.67 -11.60
C LYS A 73 -0.09 -3.93 -12.30
N GLU A 74 -0.31 -4.21 -13.57
CA GLU A 74 -1.33 -3.54 -14.40
C GLU A 74 -2.73 -3.71 -13.83
N GLY A 75 -3.06 -4.94 -13.42
CA GLY A 75 -4.35 -5.24 -12.79
C GLY A 75 -4.54 -4.54 -11.45
N ALA A 76 -3.50 -4.54 -10.59
CA ALA A 76 -3.54 -3.86 -9.29
C ALA A 76 -3.74 -2.35 -9.46
N ILE A 77 -3.00 -1.72 -10.38
CA ILE A 77 -3.12 -0.30 -10.70
C ILE A 77 -4.52 0.04 -11.24
N SER A 78 -5.03 -0.75 -12.19
CA SER A 78 -6.38 -0.55 -12.75
C SER A 78 -7.47 -0.61 -11.69
N TYR A 79 -7.41 -1.61 -10.79
CA TYR A 79 -8.40 -1.75 -9.73
C TYR A 79 -8.31 -0.61 -8.72
N ALA A 80 -7.10 -0.21 -8.33
CA ALA A 80 -6.91 0.90 -7.40
C ALA A 80 -7.42 2.22 -7.99
N TRP A 81 -7.02 2.54 -9.22
CA TRP A 81 -7.48 3.75 -9.90
C TRP A 81 -8.98 3.78 -10.08
N GLY A 82 -9.56 2.69 -10.59
CA GLY A 82 -11.00 2.58 -10.83
C GLY A 82 -11.82 2.72 -9.54
N LEU A 83 -11.35 2.14 -8.42
CA LEU A 83 -12.04 2.28 -7.13
C LEU A 83 -11.90 3.68 -6.54
N LEU A 84 -10.71 4.28 -6.61
CA LEU A 84 -10.48 5.62 -6.06
C LEU A 84 -11.22 6.71 -6.83
N THR A 85 -11.19 6.67 -8.17
CA THR A 85 -11.72 7.75 -9.03
C THR A 85 -13.12 7.47 -9.59
N GLY A 86 -13.54 6.20 -9.60
CA GLY A 86 -14.87 5.82 -10.06
C GLY A 86 -15.98 6.52 -9.29
N SER A 87 -17.13 6.71 -9.95
CA SER A 87 -18.25 7.40 -9.33
C SER A 87 -18.80 6.65 -8.13
N ARG A 88 -19.34 7.38 -7.15
CA ARG A 88 -19.98 6.77 -5.98
C ARG A 88 -21.23 5.95 -6.33
N GLU A 89 -21.89 6.31 -7.41
CA GLU A 89 -23.07 5.61 -7.93
C GLU A 89 -22.71 4.22 -8.45
N GLU A 90 -21.48 4.08 -8.98
CA GLU A 90 -20.93 2.82 -9.50
C GLU A 90 -20.11 2.06 -8.43
N GLY A 91 -20.08 2.56 -7.20
CA GLY A 91 -19.38 1.91 -6.08
C GLY A 91 -17.93 2.37 -5.90
N GLY A 92 -17.46 3.38 -6.63
CA GLY A 92 -16.17 4.03 -6.43
C GLY A 92 -16.19 5.05 -5.29
N TYR A 93 -15.02 5.59 -4.97
CA TYR A 93 -14.91 6.60 -3.91
C TYR A 93 -15.13 8.03 -4.42
N GLY A 94 -15.06 8.26 -5.73
CA GLY A 94 -15.27 9.56 -6.36
C GLY A 94 -14.20 10.59 -5.99
N LEU A 95 -12.98 10.16 -5.75
CA LEU A 95 -11.87 11.06 -5.50
C LEU A 95 -11.45 11.72 -6.82
N ASP A 96 -11.03 12.98 -6.73
CA ASP A 96 -10.48 13.71 -7.85
C ASP A 96 -9.11 13.13 -8.26
N GLY A 97 -9.04 12.55 -9.45
CA GLY A 97 -7.81 11.96 -9.99
C GLY A 97 -6.68 12.98 -10.17
N ASP A 98 -6.99 14.28 -10.32
CA ASP A 98 -5.97 15.33 -10.40
C ASP A 98 -5.28 15.62 -9.06
N ARG A 99 -5.81 15.12 -7.97
CA ARG A 99 -5.21 15.19 -6.63
C ARG A 99 -4.44 13.93 -6.23
N LEU A 100 -4.38 12.92 -7.10
CA LEU A 100 -3.66 11.69 -6.84
C LEU A 100 -2.22 11.77 -7.37
N TRP A 101 -1.28 11.41 -6.50
CA TRP A 101 0.15 11.33 -6.77
C TRP A 101 0.64 9.92 -6.49
N MET A 102 1.66 9.48 -7.23
CA MET A 102 2.25 8.16 -7.09
C MET A 102 3.72 8.24 -6.74
N THR A 103 4.17 7.36 -5.86
CA THR A 103 5.58 7.05 -5.69
C THR A 103 5.81 5.61 -6.14
N ILE A 104 6.81 5.37 -6.98
CA ILE A 104 7.16 4.06 -7.52
C ILE A 104 8.67 3.84 -7.50
N TRP A 105 9.08 2.60 -7.56
CA TRP A 105 10.49 2.26 -7.71
C TRP A 105 11.03 2.77 -9.06
N GLU A 106 12.21 3.42 -9.03
CA GLU A 106 12.82 4.07 -10.20
C GLU A 106 13.12 3.10 -11.36
N GLU A 107 13.29 1.81 -11.10
CA GLU A 107 13.50 0.78 -12.12
C GLU A 107 12.18 0.08 -12.55
N ASP A 108 11.04 0.43 -11.97
CA ASP A 108 9.75 -0.17 -12.33
C ASP A 108 9.12 0.51 -13.56
N GLN A 109 9.71 0.22 -14.72
CA GLN A 109 9.23 0.77 -15.98
C GLN A 109 7.82 0.30 -16.34
N VAL A 110 7.41 -0.89 -15.92
CA VAL A 110 6.07 -1.43 -16.18
C VAL A 110 5.00 -0.57 -15.50
N SER A 111 5.18 -0.27 -14.23
CA SER A 111 4.25 0.60 -13.49
C SER A 111 4.27 2.03 -14.04
N LEU A 112 5.45 2.58 -14.35
CA LEU A 112 5.57 3.92 -14.93
C LEU A 112 4.81 4.04 -16.26
N ASP A 113 5.02 3.09 -17.16
CA ASP A 113 4.35 3.08 -18.47
C ASP A 113 2.84 2.92 -18.31
N TYR A 114 2.39 2.06 -17.39
CA TYR A 114 0.97 1.83 -17.18
C TYR A 114 0.27 3.08 -16.59
N TRP A 115 0.86 3.71 -15.58
CA TRP A 115 0.34 4.95 -15.01
C TRP A 115 0.26 6.10 -16.05
N THR A 116 1.30 6.25 -16.86
CA THR A 116 1.38 7.40 -17.80
C THR A 116 0.59 7.19 -19.07
N ARG A 117 0.62 5.97 -19.65
CA ARG A 117 0.05 5.72 -20.97
C ARG A 117 -1.36 5.16 -20.92
N GLU A 118 -1.63 4.24 -20.00
CA GLU A 118 -2.93 3.57 -19.92
C GLU A 118 -3.90 4.32 -19.01
N ILE A 119 -3.44 4.72 -17.83
CA ILE A 119 -4.25 5.52 -16.89
C ILE A 119 -4.27 6.99 -17.28
N GLY A 120 -3.17 7.53 -17.82
CA GLY A 120 -3.06 8.92 -18.24
C GLY A 120 -2.67 9.90 -17.14
N VAL A 121 -2.04 9.41 -16.06
CA VAL A 121 -1.51 10.29 -15.01
C VAL A 121 -0.32 11.07 -15.55
N PRO A 122 -0.30 12.42 -15.43
CA PRO A 122 0.84 13.22 -15.83
C PRO A 122 2.12 12.80 -15.10
N ALA A 123 3.24 12.74 -15.85
CA ALA A 123 4.52 12.26 -15.31
C ALA A 123 5.02 13.08 -14.11
N GLU A 124 4.68 14.34 -14.02
CA GLU A 124 5.02 15.24 -12.91
C GLU A 124 4.35 14.86 -11.59
N ARG A 125 3.31 14.03 -11.63
CA ARG A 125 2.64 13.47 -10.43
C ARG A 125 3.13 12.07 -10.06
N ILE A 126 4.15 11.57 -10.74
CA ILE A 126 4.79 10.29 -10.44
C ILE A 126 6.22 10.55 -9.99
N GLN A 127 6.55 10.17 -8.77
CA GLN A 127 7.89 10.35 -8.22
C GLN A 127 8.59 9.01 -8.13
N LEU A 128 9.80 8.97 -8.67
CA LEU A 128 10.64 7.78 -8.73
C LEU A 128 11.55 7.74 -7.50
N LEU A 129 11.55 6.62 -6.79
CA LEU A 129 12.33 6.42 -5.57
C LEU A 129 13.23 5.18 -5.69
N PRO A 130 14.39 5.17 -5.02
CA PRO A 130 15.22 3.98 -4.96
C PRO A 130 14.51 2.85 -4.18
N PHE A 131 14.79 1.59 -4.53
CA PHE A 131 14.11 0.41 -3.95
C PHE A 131 14.03 0.44 -2.42
N LYS A 132 15.11 0.83 -1.76
CA LYS A 132 15.18 0.92 -0.29
C LYS A 132 14.15 1.88 0.33
N ASP A 133 13.64 2.85 -0.43
CA ASP A 133 12.69 3.86 0.06
C ASP A 133 11.25 3.55 -0.38
N ILE A 134 11.06 2.57 -1.28
CA ILE A 134 9.77 2.19 -1.86
C ILE A 134 9.61 0.67 -1.99
N SER A 135 9.97 -0.05 -0.94
CA SER A 135 9.80 -1.50 -0.83
C SER A 135 9.12 -1.88 0.47
N TRP A 136 8.53 -3.05 0.51
CA TRP A 136 7.86 -3.55 1.70
C TRP A 136 8.17 -5.01 1.98
N SER A 137 8.25 -5.34 3.26
CA SER A 137 8.29 -6.72 3.79
C SER A 137 7.67 -6.75 5.18
N THR A 138 7.44 -7.94 5.71
CA THR A 138 6.94 -8.10 7.09
C THR A 138 8.02 -7.85 8.15
N GLY A 139 9.28 -7.65 7.75
CA GLY A 139 10.44 -7.62 8.63
C GLY A 139 10.88 -8.99 9.13
N GLN A 140 10.26 -10.06 8.65
CA GLN A 140 10.61 -11.45 8.87
C GLN A 140 10.93 -12.10 7.53
N PRO A 141 11.68 -13.22 7.50
CA PRO A 141 11.89 -13.96 6.25
C PRO A 141 10.54 -14.29 5.57
N GLY A 142 10.41 -13.91 4.31
CA GLY A 142 9.14 -14.06 3.61
C GLY A 142 9.05 -13.31 2.30
N PRO A 143 7.83 -13.05 1.80
CA PRO A 143 7.64 -12.28 0.59
C PRO A 143 8.01 -10.81 0.79
N ALA A 144 8.54 -10.22 -0.27
CA ALA A 144 8.85 -8.79 -0.35
C ALA A 144 8.68 -8.29 -1.78
N GLY A 145 8.46 -7.01 -1.92
CA GLY A 145 8.29 -6.40 -3.24
C GLY A 145 8.54 -4.91 -3.28
N SER A 146 8.67 -4.39 -4.49
CA SER A 146 8.58 -2.95 -4.71
C SER A 146 7.15 -2.48 -4.47
N CYS A 147 7.02 -1.23 -4.08
CA CYS A 147 5.72 -0.62 -3.84
C CYS A 147 5.36 0.39 -4.93
N CYS A 148 4.06 0.57 -5.11
CA CYS A 148 3.48 1.77 -5.66
C CYS A 148 2.55 2.38 -4.60
N GLU A 149 2.95 3.50 -4.02
CA GLU A 149 2.11 4.19 -3.06
C GLU A 149 1.28 5.27 -3.76
N ILE A 150 -0.01 5.32 -3.43
CA ILE A 150 -0.94 6.33 -3.94
C ILE A 150 -1.19 7.33 -2.82
N HIS A 151 -0.91 8.58 -3.12
CA HIS A 151 -1.05 9.71 -2.20
C HIS A 151 -2.16 10.65 -2.67
N TYR A 152 -2.87 11.23 -1.73
CA TYR A 152 -3.91 12.23 -1.99
C TYR A 152 -3.43 13.61 -1.56
N ASP A 153 -3.36 14.57 -2.50
CA ASP A 153 -3.03 15.96 -2.19
C ASP A 153 -4.20 16.64 -1.47
N ARG A 154 -4.03 16.89 -0.18
CA ARG A 154 -5.02 17.58 0.67
C ARG A 154 -5.01 19.10 0.48
N GLY A 155 -4.05 19.61 -0.28
CA GLY A 155 -3.92 21.02 -0.62
C GLY A 155 -2.97 21.81 0.29
N PRO A 156 -2.71 23.07 -0.07
CA PRO A 156 -1.63 23.88 0.50
C PRO A 156 -1.80 24.23 2.00
N ALA A 157 -2.99 24.04 2.56
CA ALA A 157 -3.20 24.23 3.99
C ALA A 157 -2.51 23.17 4.87
N TYR A 158 -2.10 22.04 4.27
CA TYR A 158 -1.53 20.89 4.98
C TYR A 158 -0.03 20.71 4.79
N GLY A 159 0.60 21.48 3.93
CA GLY A 159 2.05 21.37 3.73
C GLY A 159 2.58 22.02 2.45
N PRO A 160 3.88 21.93 2.21
CA PRO A 160 4.54 22.51 1.04
C PRO A 160 4.08 21.84 -0.25
N ASP A 161 4.30 22.49 -1.39
CA ASP A 161 4.17 21.90 -2.71
C ASP A 161 5.40 21.04 -3.07
N GLY A 162 5.29 20.22 -4.12
CA GLY A 162 6.40 19.42 -4.64
C GLY A 162 6.24 17.91 -4.55
N GLY A 163 5.07 17.44 -4.11
CA GLY A 163 4.72 16.02 -4.07
C GLY A 163 5.18 15.27 -2.81
N PRO A 164 4.90 13.97 -2.75
CA PRO A 164 5.15 13.13 -1.57
C PRO A 164 6.60 13.13 -1.09
N ALA A 165 7.59 13.12 -1.98
CA ALA A 165 9.00 13.09 -1.61
C ALA A 165 9.48 14.38 -0.91
N VAL A 166 8.79 15.49 -1.07
CA VAL A 166 9.09 16.76 -0.41
C VAL A 166 8.31 16.92 0.89
N ASP A 167 7.12 16.36 0.97
CA ASP A 167 6.26 16.39 2.16
C ASP A 167 6.69 15.35 3.18
N THR A 168 7.80 15.59 3.85
CA THR A 168 8.38 14.67 4.84
C THR A 168 7.48 14.39 6.04
N GLN A 169 6.48 15.25 6.30
CA GLN A 169 5.47 15.02 7.32
C GLN A 169 4.32 14.13 6.81
N GLY A 170 4.10 14.11 5.48
CA GLY A 170 3.04 13.34 4.84
C GLY A 170 1.63 13.78 5.23
N ASP A 171 1.47 15.06 5.57
CA ASP A 171 0.16 15.61 5.92
C ASP A 171 -0.56 16.20 4.72
N ARG A 172 0.16 16.78 3.76
CA ARG A 172 -0.41 17.27 2.50
C ARG A 172 -0.61 16.14 1.50
N PHE A 173 0.45 15.40 1.17
CA PHE A 173 0.40 14.27 0.26
C PHE A 173 0.23 12.98 1.05
N LEU A 174 -0.98 12.77 1.53
CA LEU A 174 -1.31 11.67 2.41
C LEU A 174 -1.32 10.34 1.66
N GLU A 175 -0.46 9.41 2.02
CA GLU A 175 -0.52 8.03 1.54
C GLU A 175 -1.85 7.39 1.95
N ILE A 176 -2.64 6.98 0.96
CA ILE A 176 -3.96 6.37 1.16
C ILE A 176 -4.00 4.90 0.78
N TRP A 177 -3.11 4.45 -0.11
CA TRP A 177 -3.05 3.07 -0.56
C TRP A 177 -1.62 2.69 -0.96
N ASN A 178 -1.16 1.54 -0.51
CA ASN A 178 0.09 0.93 -0.94
C ASN A 178 -0.20 -0.34 -1.74
N LEU A 179 0.32 -0.41 -2.97
CA LEU A 179 0.29 -1.59 -3.82
C LEU A 179 1.66 -2.24 -3.76
N VAL A 180 1.77 -3.43 -3.16
CA VAL A 180 3.02 -4.18 -3.08
C VAL A 180 3.05 -5.23 -4.18
N PHE A 181 4.12 -5.24 -4.93
CA PHE A 181 4.37 -6.16 -6.02
C PHE A 181 5.36 -7.24 -5.56
N ASP A 182 4.84 -8.29 -4.93
CA ASP A 182 5.64 -9.36 -4.37
C ASP A 182 6.31 -10.19 -5.47
N GLU A 183 7.60 -9.98 -5.63
CA GLU A 183 8.46 -10.66 -6.60
C GLU A 183 9.64 -11.37 -5.93
N PHE A 184 9.97 -11.01 -4.69
CA PHE A 184 11.20 -11.40 -4.02
C PHE A 184 10.93 -12.18 -2.75
N LEU A 185 11.88 -13.06 -2.42
CA LEU A 185 12.05 -13.66 -1.11
C LEU A 185 13.08 -12.83 -0.34
N CYS A 186 12.76 -12.40 0.86
CA CYS A 186 13.69 -11.67 1.72
C CYS A 186 14.06 -12.45 2.97
N GLY A 187 15.23 -12.12 3.52
CA GLY A 187 15.68 -12.51 4.86
C GLY A 187 15.10 -11.64 5.96
N GLU A 188 15.65 -11.78 7.16
CA GLU A 188 15.34 -10.87 8.27
C GLU A 188 15.76 -9.44 7.94
N GLY A 189 15.00 -8.47 8.43
CA GLY A 189 15.32 -7.07 8.22
C GLY A 189 14.55 -6.16 9.15
N LYS A 190 14.86 -4.87 9.10
CA LYS A 190 14.17 -3.84 9.87
C LYS A 190 13.78 -2.69 8.96
N GLY A 191 12.47 -2.43 8.85
CA GLY A 191 11.94 -1.43 7.92
C GLY A 191 12.19 -1.85 6.47
N HIS A 192 12.88 -1.00 5.73
CA HIS A 192 13.25 -1.25 4.33
C HIS A 192 14.65 -1.88 4.17
N ASP A 193 15.37 -2.14 5.29
CA ASP A 193 16.70 -2.74 5.29
C ASP A 193 16.60 -4.25 5.50
N PHE A 194 16.45 -4.97 4.39
CA PHE A 194 16.38 -6.43 4.35
C PHE A 194 17.15 -6.97 3.14
N GLU A 195 17.72 -8.16 3.29
CA GLU A 195 18.44 -8.84 2.22
C GLU A 195 17.47 -9.53 1.26
N LEU A 196 17.66 -9.35 -0.05
CA LEU A 196 16.96 -10.12 -1.06
C LEU A 196 17.66 -11.45 -1.26
N LEU A 197 16.98 -12.57 -0.97
CA LEU A 197 17.51 -13.91 -1.07
C LEU A 197 17.27 -14.55 -2.45
N GLY A 198 16.34 -14.02 -3.23
CA GLY A 198 15.98 -14.54 -4.54
C GLY A 198 14.61 -14.03 -4.99
N LYS A 199 14.10 -14.65 -6.06
CA LYS A 199 12.73 -14.39 -6.53
C LYS A 199 11.77 -15.42 -5.96
N LEU A 200 10.51 -15.02 -5.81
CA LEU A 200 9.41 -15.92 -5.55
C LEU A 200 9.18 -16.81 -6.79
N ASP A 201 8.73 -18.05 -6.58
CA ASP A 201 8.34 -18.96 -7.66
C ASP A 201 7.15 -18.41 -8.46
N GLN A 202 6.31 -17.60 -7.81
CA GLN A 202 5.13 -16.98 -8.40
C GLN A 202 4.99 -15.55 -7.87
N THR A 203 4.79 -14.60 -8.79
CA THR A 203 4.50 -13.22 -8.42
C THR A 203 3.14 -13.11 -7.77
N ALA A 204 3.01 -12.18 -6.84
CA ALA A 204 1.75 -11.93 -6.15
C ALA A 204 1.50 -10.43 -5.96
N ILE A 205 0.25 -10.10 -5.68
CA ILE A 205 -0.17 -8.75 -5.29
C ILE A 205 -0.62 -8.79 -3.84
N ASP A 206 -0.02 -7.92 -3.04
CA ASP A 206 -0.48 -7.49 -1.73
C ASP A 206 -0.83 -6.01 -1.78
N THR A 207 -1.95 -5.61 -1.24
CA THR A 207 -2.25 -4.18 -1.11
C THR A 207 -2.80 -3.84 0.26
N GLY A 208 -2.56 -2.59 0.68
CA GLY A 208 -3.10 -2.08 1.91
C GLY A 208 -3.55 -0.63 1.80
N ALA A 209 -4.85 -0.39 1.96
CA ALA A 209 -5.44 0.94 2.05
C ALA A 209 -5.99 1.17 3.46
N GLY A 210 -5.55 2.26 4.11
CA GLY A 210 -6.03 2.63 5.44
C GLY A 210 -7.50 3.04 5.40
N LEU A 211 -8.39 2.24 5.99
CA LEU A 211 -9.83 2.55 6.02
C LEU A 211 -10.07 3.91 6.66
N GLU A 212 -9.44 4.19 7.78
CA GLU A 212 -9.59 5.45 8.51
C GLU A 212 -9.06 6.64 7.71
N ARG A 213 -7.94 6.47 6.96
CA ARG A 213 -7.40 7.50 6.06
C ARG A 213 -8.39 7.85 4.94
N LEU A 214 -8.91 6.85 4.26
CA LEU A 214 -9.95 7.04 3.24
C LEU A 214 -11.20 7.69 3.83
N ALA A 215 -11.64 7.23 5.01
CA ALA A 215 -12.84 7.73 5.65
C ALA A 215 -12.74 9.22 5.99
N PHE A 216 -11.64 9.70 6.56
CA PHE A 216 -11.53 11.11 6.92
C PHE A 216 -11.35 12.03 5.70
N ILE A 217 -10.66 11.56 4.64
CA ILE A 217 -10.55 12.30 3.38
C ILE A 217 -11.93 12.44 2.74
N MET A 218 -12.68 11.34 2.61
CA MET A 218 -14.01 11.34 1.99
C MET A 218 -15.04 12.18 2.74
N GLN A 219 -14.80 12.43 4.04
CA GLN A 219 -15.64 13.25 4.90
C GLN A 219 -15.12 14.67 5.11
N ASP A 220 -14.02 15.04 4.42
CA ASP A 220 -13.34 16.33 4.58
C ASP A 220 -13.00 16.66 6.05
N LYS A 221 -12.44 15.67 6.75
CA LYS A 221 -11.99 15.81 8.14
C LYS A 221 -10.50 16.07 8.21
N PRO A 222 -10.01 16.75 9.26
CA PRO A 222 -8.60 17.12 9.37
C PRO A 222 -7.69 15.93 9.70
N ASN A 223 -8.20 14.89 10.33
CA ASN A 223 -7.44 13.72 10.78
C ASN A 223 -8.34 12.49 10.94
N MET A 224 -7.73 11.36 11.30
CA MET A 224 -8.41 10.08 11.49
C MET A 224 -9.09 9.91 12.89
N TYR A 225 -8.93 10.88 13.78
CA TYR A 225 -9.43 10.82 15.17
C TYR A 225 -10.84 11.37 15.33
#